data_f1a739b609a2b52bcbea047353dc1062
#
_entry.id   f1a739b609a2b52bcbea047353dc1062
#
_cell.length_a   1.000
_cell.length_b   1.000
_cell.length_c   1.000
_cell.angle_alpha   90.00
_cell.angle_beta   90.00
_cell.angle_gamma   90.00
#
_symmetry.space_group_name_H-M   'P 1'
#
loop_
_entity.id
_entity.type
_entity.pdbx_description
1 polymer ?
#
loop_
_entity_poly.entity_id
_entity_poly.type
_entity_poly.pdbx_seq_one_letter_code
_entity_poly.pdbx_strand_id
1 'polypeptide(L)'
;ADGRNIDISGAGAAAAGVAAADTYVGSYTLVSKDGSDIEITSNTGASLENAGLEVGSYSGSKATAVSDTLGGTALTAGDLVINGTAVGATFSSFDNASTANKDASAISVASAINLVSDQTGVTATANTTQVTSSDVSADTAGNATVNGVSISFAAGTTGTTSEQVSLAVDAINAKTAQTGVTAKIVDDNQYELLAEDGRNIVVGSGTNFGAADATTFGTVKLESGGPIEISTQDPTAISNSGFEVGTYGGSQDGQQLKDIDISTAAGAEDAITAIDNAINQVAREQAKLGAIQNRFENTISNNAVNSENLSAANSRIRDADFATETAALSRAQVLQQAGISVLSQANARPQQVLSLLQ
;
A
#
# COMPACT_ATOMS: atom_id res chain seq x y z
N ALA A 1 -10.95 11.03 18.70
CA ALA A 1 -9.61 10.47 18.69
C ALA A 1 -8.81 11.13 19.84
N ASP A 2 -8.82 10.51 21.01
CA ASP A 2 -8.14 11.00 22.21
C ASP A 2 -7.03 10.01 22.70
N GLY A 3 -6.69 9.01 21.87
CA GLY A 3 -5.63 8.04 22.14
C GLY A 3 -5.96 7.00 23.23
N ARG A 4 -7.22 6.93 23.70
CA ARG A 4 -7.61 5.90 24.67
C ARG A 4 -7.65 4.52 24.05
N ASN A 5 -7.25 3.51 24.81
CA ASN A 5 -7.41 2.12 24.42
C ASN A 5 -8.90 1.78 24.26
N ILE A 6 -9.23 1.00 23.24
CA ILE A 6 -10.56 0.48 23.01
C ILE A 6 -10.53 -1.01 23.36
N ASP A 7 -11.23 -1.37 24.44
CA ASP A 7 -11.41 -2.78 24.84
C ASP A 7 -12.69 -3.31 24.20
N ILE A 8 -12.55 -4.30 23.33
CA ILE A 8 -13.67 -4.98 22.68
C ILE A 8 -13.81 -6.34 23.37
N SER A 9 -14.82 -6.47 24.24
CA SER A 9 -15.10 -7.70 24.95
C SER A 9 -16.49 -8.23 24.59
N GLY A 10 -16.62 -9.56 24.44
CA GLY A 10 -17.89 -10.23 24.23
C GLY A 10 -17.94 -11.16 23.01
N ALA A 11 -18.67 -12.26 23.14
CA ALA A 11 -18.80 -13.32 22.13
C ALA A 11 -19.53 -12.91 20.83
N GLY A 12 -19.98 -11.67 20.71
CA GLY A 12 -20.73 -11.16 19.55
C GLY A 12 -19.94 -10.20 18.63
N ALA A 13 -18.69 -9.87 18.96
CA ALA A 13 -17.89 -8.88 18.21
C ALA A 13 -17.68 -9.29 16.75
N ALA A 14 -17.35 -10.53 16.50
CA ALA A 14 -17.16 -11.07 15.14
C ALA A 14 -18.48 -11.09 14.31
N ALA A 15 -19.62 -11.31 14.95
CA ALA A 15 -20.92 -11.30 14.30
C ALA A 15 -21.37 -9.87 13.92
N ALA A 16 -20.81 -8.85 14.58
CA ALA A 16 -21.04 -7.45 14.28
C ALA A 16 -20.05 -6.86 13.25
N GLY A 17 -19.17 -7.69 12.67
CA GLY A 17 -18.13 -7.24 11.73
C GLY A 17 -16.99 -6.49 12.40
N VAL A 18 -16.86 -6.60 13.73
CA VAL A 18 -15.72 -6.06 14.48
C VAL A 18 -14.72 -7.21 14.68
N ALA A 19 -13.42 -6.92 14.57
CA ALA A 19 -12.38 -7.92 14.81
C ALA A 19 -12.52 -8.58 16.19
N ALA A 20 -11.82 -9.70 16.41
CA ALA A 20 -11.91 -10.51 17.64
C ALA A 20 -11.83 -9.66 18.90
N ALA A 21 -12.40 -10.19 20.00
CA ALA A 21 -12.30 -9.54 21.31
C ALA A 21 -10.82 -9.32 21.68
N ASP A 22 -10.39 -8.07 21.70
CA ASP A 22 -9.03 -7.64 21.99
C ASP A 22 -9.00 -6.19 22.49
N THR A 23 -7.87 -5.79 23.09
CA THR A 23 -7.65 -4.39 23.48
C THR A 23 -6.88 -3.69 22.37
N TYR A 24 -7.52 -2.79 21.67
CA TYR A 24 -6.91 -1.94 20.65
C TYR A 24 -6.26 -0.73 21.31
N VAL A 25 -4.95 -0.65 21.21
CA VAL A 25 -4.16 0.45 21.75
C VAL A 25 -4.06 1.59 20.74
N GLY A 26 -3.99 2.82 21.23
CA GLY A 26 -3.78 4.00 20.38
C GLY A 26 -2.34 4.04 19.87
N SER A 27 -2.14 4.60 18.69
CA SER A 27 -0.83 4.95 18.14
C SER A 27 -0.45 6.40 18.51
N TYR A 28 0.83 6.69 18.50
CA TYR A 28 1.34 8.04 18.67
C TYR A 28 2.37 8.34 17.60
N THR A 29 2.55 9.61 17.29
CA THR A 29 3.52 10.08 16.30
C THR A 29 4.56 10.93 16.99
N LEU A 30 5.83 10.66 16.73
CA LEU A 30 6.92 11.53 17.13
C LEU A 30 7.12 12.61 16.05
N VAL A 31 7.23 13.85 16.46
CA VAL A 31 7.46 14.98 15.56
C VAL A 31 8.67 15.77 16.05
N SER A 32 9.66 15.97 15.18
CA SER A 32 10.78 16.83 15.46
C SER A 32 10.33 18.29 15.47
N LYS A 33 10.62 19.02 16.54
CA LYS A 33 10.20 20.40 16.71
C LYS A 33 10.99 21.39 15.84
N ASP A 34 12.22 21.03 15.53
CA ASP A 34 13.20 21.86 14.81
C ASP A 34 13.60 21.27 13.44
N GLY A 35 12.91 20.20 13.01
CA GLY A 35 13.20 19.52 11.74
C GLY A 35 14.48 18.67 11.76
N SER A 36 15.15 18.55 12.93
CA SER A 36 16.31 17.65 13.05
C SER A 36 15.85 16.19 13.05
N ASP A 37 16.73 15.29 12.59
CA ASP A 37 16.46 13.85 12.60
C ASP A 37 16.20 13.35 14.01
N ILE A 38 15.24 12.43 14.13
CA ILE A 38 14.91 11.72 15.36
C ILE A 38 15.68 10.40 15.35
N GLU A 39 16.67 10.27 16.20
CA GLU A 39 17.41 9.03 16.35
C GLU A 39 16.80 8.19 17.49
N ILE A 40 16.28 7.01 17.14
CA ILE A 40 15.72 6.06 18.10
C ILE A 40 16.75 4.95 18.32
N THR A 41 17.22 4.83 19.55
CA THR A 41 18.18 3.79 19.96
C THR A 41 17.65 3.02 21.17
N SER A 42 18.04 1.76 21.32
CA SER A 42 17.71 0.95 22.48
C SER A 42 18.95 0.66 23.32
N ASN A 43 18.84 0.81 24.63
CA ASN A 43 19.90 0.40 25.56
C ASN A 43 19.79 -1.08 25.98
N THR A 44 18.65 -1.73 25.71
CA THR A 44 18.33 -3.07 26.25
C THR A 44 17.72 -4.02 25.23
N GLY A 45 17.72 -3.69 23.95
CA GLY A 45 17.28 -4.55 22.84
C GLY A 45 15.80 -4.96 22.81
N ALA A 46 15.17 -5.18 23.94
CA ALA A 46 13.82 -5.79 24.01
C ALA A 46 12.68 -4.83 24.38
N SER A 47 12.94 -3.58 24.71
CA SER A 47 11.90 -2.68 25.25
C SER A 47 11.25 -1.75 24.24
N LEU A 48 11.79 -1.64 23.03
CA LEU A 48 11.23 -0.76 21.98
C LEU A 48 10.01 -1.37 21.30
N GLU A 49 9.93 -2.68 21.14
CA GLU A 49 8.73 -3.36 20.65
C GLU A 49 7.49 -3.03 21.48
N ASN A 50 7.65 -2.93 22.81
CA ASN A 50 6.56 -2.53 23.70
C ASN A 50 6.11 -1.07 23.52
N ALA A 51 6.97 -0.23 22.93
CA ALA A 51 6.65 1.15 22.59
C ALA A 51 6.16 1.30 21.15
N GLY A 52 6.16 0.22 20.36
CA GLY A 52 5.80 0.29 18.93
C GLY A 52 6.77 1.16 18.12
N LEU A 53 8.03 1.24 18.55
CA LEU A 53 9.08 2.02 17.89
C LEU A 53 10.20 1.08 17.44
N GLU A 54 10.67 1.30 16.23
CA GLU A 54 11.84 0.63 15.67
C GLU A 54 13.10 1.47 15.84
N VAL A 55 14.24 0.79 16.05
CA VAL A 55 15.55 1.45 16.10
C VAL A 55 15.90 2.00 14.74
N GLY A 56 16.28 3.27 14.67
CA GLY A 56 16.66 3.89 13.41
C GLY A 56 16.74 5.41 13.50
N SER A 57 17.22 6.01 12.42
CA SER A 57 17.21 7.46 12.21
C SER A 57 16.02 7.83 11.31
N TYR A 58 15.17 8.69 11.81
CA TYR A 58 13.94 9.14 11.16
C TYR A 58 14.11 10.60 10.78
N SER A 59 13.94 10.93 9.51
CA SER A 59 14.09 12.30 9.04
C SER A 59 13.04 13.22 9.66
N GLY A 60 13.45 14.30 10.25
CA GLY A 60 12.54 15.33 10.79
C GLY A 60 11.84 16.14 9.70
N SER A 61 12.34 16.10 8.46
CA SER A 61 11.84 16.87 7.30
C SER A 61 11.01 16.03 6.31
N LYS A 62 10.99 14.69 6.47
CA LYS A 62 10.29 13.76 5.56
C LYS A 62 9.34 12.89 6.34
N ALA A 63 8.21 12.55 5.73
CA ALA A 63 7.37 11.46 6.24
C ALA A 63 8.14 10.15 6.14
N THR A 64 8.22 9.43 7.23
CA THR A 64 8.94 8.17 7.32
C THR A 64 8.03 7.09 7.90
N ALA A 65 8.03 5.91 7.30
CA ALA A 65 7.41 4.71 7.84
C ALA A 65 8.43 3.58 7.82
N VAL A 66 8.51 2.80 8.87
CA VAL A 66 9.34 1.58 8.94
C VAL A 66 8.43 0.40 9.11
N SER A 67 8.68 -0.66 8.35
CA SER A 67 7.94 -1.91 8.46
C SER A 67 8.38 -2.68 9.72
N ASP A 68 7.53 -3.55 10.18
CA ASP A 68 7.96 -4.65 11.04
C ASP A 68 8.93 -5.58 10.30
N THR A 69 9.59 -6.48 11.03
CA THR A 69 10.40 -7.53 10.44
C THR A 69 9.57 -8.37 9.46
N LEU A 70 10.05 -8.53 8.24
CA LEU A 70 9.32 -9.25 7.21
C LEU A 70 9.12 -10.73 7.58
N GLY A 71 7.94 -11.27 7.25
CA GLY A 71 7.55 -12.64 7.62
C GLY A 71 8.07 -13.74 6.71
N GLY A 72 8.92 -13.43 5.74
CA GLY A 72 9.50 -14.43 4.83
C GLY A 72 8.58 -14.93 3.72
N THR A 73 7.51 -14.21 3.43
CA THR A 73 6.60 -14.46 2.31
C THR A 73 6.76 -13.36 1.26
N ALA A 74 6.91 -13.75 0.00
CA ALA A 74 7.01 -12.80 -1.12
C ALA A 74 5.69 -12.02 -1.28
N LEU A 75 5.77 -10.74 -1.66
CA LEU A 75 4.60 -9.96 -2.02
C LEU A 75 4.01 -10.41 -3.35
N THR A 76 2.70 -10.44 -3.44
CA THR A 76 1.96 -10.48 -4.69
C THR A 76 1.45 -9.09 -5.06
N ALA A 77 1.09 -8.89 -6.33
CA ALA A 77 0.66 -7.57 -6.79
C ALA A 77 -0.63 -7.14 -6.07
N GLY A 78 -0.58 -5.99 -5.40
CA GLY A 78 -1.72 -5.43 -4.66
C GLY A 78 -1.77 -5.77 -3.17
N ASP A 79 -0.87 -6.64 -2.65
CA ASP A 79 -0.73 -6.87 -1.21
C ASP A 79 -0.42 -5.55 -0.48
N LEU A 80 0.37 -4.71 -1.12
CA LEU A 80 0.73 -3.37 -0.65
C LEU A 80 0.27 -2.32 -1.68
N VAL A 81 -0.42 -1.32 -1.22
CA VAL A 81 -0.86 -0.15 -2.01
C VAL A 81 -0.36 1.10 -1.32
N ILE A 82 0.42 1.92 -2.01
CA ILE A 82 1.01 3.16 -1.49
C ILE A 82 0.43 4.34 -2.26
N ASN A 83 -0.14 5.32 -1.56
CA ASN A 83 -0.75 6.51 -2.15
C ASN A 83 -1.72 6.19 -3.29
N GLY A 84 -2.52 5.11 -3.12
CA GLY A 84 -3.49 4.63 -4.11
C GLY A 84 -2.90 3.85 -5.30
N THR A 85 -1.56 3.65 -5.35
CA THR A 85 -0.88 2.87 -6.39
C THR A 85 -0.50 1.51 -5.85
N ALA A 86 -0.91 0.43 -6.53
CA ALA A 86 -0.56 -0.94 -6.15
C ALA A 86 0.93 -1.21 -6.43
N VAL A 87 1.63 -1.75 -5.43
CA VAL A 87 2.99 -2.25 -5.58
C VAL A 87 2.94 -3.61 -6.28
N GLY A 88 3.88 -3.85 -7.16
CA GLY A 88 4.02 -5.12 -7.88
C GLY A 88 4.49 -6.26 -6.99
N ALA A 89 4.47 -7.48 -7.54
CA ALA A 89 5.04 -8.65 -6.88
C ALA A 89 6.55 -8.53 -6.70
N THR A 90 7.09 -9.15 -5.64
CA THR A 90 8.52 -9.27 -5.43
C THR A 90 9.09 -10.50 -6.13
N PHE A 91 10.34 -10.40 -6.56
CA PHE A 91 11.04 -11.48 -7.28
C PHE A 91 12.44 -11.67 -6.73
N SER A 92 12.93 -12.90 -6.76
CA SER A 92 14.29 -13.23 -6.33
C SER A 92 15.41 -12.50 -7.11
N SER A 93 15.10 -12.01 -8.31
CA SER A 93 16.02 -11.20 -9.13
C SER A 93 16.24 -9.78 -8.59
N PHE A 94 15.40 -9.30 -7.68
CA PHE A 94 15.54 -7.98 -7.06
C PHE A 94 16.59 -7.96 -5.96
N ASP A 95 16.94 -9.13 -5.42
CA ASP A 95 17.94 -9.28 -4.38
C ASP A 95 19.12 -10.12 -4.86
N ASN A 96 20.28 -9.48 -5.01
CA ASN A 96 21.53 -10.14 -5.37
C ASN A 96 22.44 -10.39 -4.16
N ALA A 97 22.03 -9.97 -2.97
CA ALA A 97 22.83 -10.02 -1.75
C ALA A 97 22.50 -11.22 -0.85
N SER A 98 21.20 -11.49 -0.63
CA SER A 98 20.77 -12.62 0.20
C SER A 98 21.08 -13.98 -0.42
N THR A 99 21.28 -14.99 0.42
CA THR A 99 21.54 -16.37 -0.01
C THR A 99 20.28 -17.23 -0.11
N ALA A 100 19.25 -16.92 0.68
CA ALA A 100 17.95 -17.61 0.68
C ALA A 100 16.80 -16.62 0.78
N ASN A 101 15.60 -17.06 0.37
CA ASN A 101 14.34 -16.29 0.46
C ASN A 101 14.48 -14.87 -0.13
N LYS A 102 15.12 -14.76 -1.27
CA LYS A 102 15.46 -13.48 -1.91
C LYS A 102 14.23 -12.66 -2.29
N ASP A 103 13.15 -13.32 -2.70
CA ASP A 103 11.88 -12.72 -3.09
C ASP A 103 11.10 -12.14 -1.91
N ALA A 104 11.40 -12.59 -0.69
CA ALA A 104 10.79 -12.11 0.54
C ALA A 104 11.71 -11.18 1.36
N SER A 105 12.87 -10.81 0.82
CA SER A 105 13.84 -9.95 1.53
C SER A 105 13.42 -8.48 1.54
N ALA A 106 13.92 -7.73 2.50
CA ALA A 106 13.74 -6.28 2.57
C ALA A 106 14.26 -5.57 1.31
N ILE A 107 15.34 -6.08 0.72
CA ILE A 107 15.88 -5.58 -0.55
C ILE A 107 14.88 -5.75 -1.68
N SER A 108 14.24 -6.91 -1.79
CA SER A 108 13.24 -7.17 -2.85
C SER A 108 11.98 -6.34 -2.66
N VAL A 109 11.50 -6.19 -1.43
CA VAL A 109 10.35 -5.35 -1.11
C VAL A 109 10.64 -3.89 -1.41
N ALA A 110 11.79 -3.37 -0.98
CA ALA A 110 12.22 -2.01 -1.28
C ALA A 110 12.36 -1.77 -2.79
N SER A 111 12.90 -2.75 -3.52
CA SER A 111 13.03 -2.67 -4.98
C SER A 111 11.66 -2.62 -5.67
N ALA A 112 10.70 -3.43 -5.24
CA ALA A 112 9.34 -3.43 -5.80
C ALA A 112 8.63 -2.09 -5.56
N ILE A 113 8.80 -1.49 -4.38
CA ILE A 113 8.25 -0.16 -4.05
C ILE A 113 8.90 0.92 -4.92
N ASN A 114 10.22 0.87 -5.09
CA ASN A 114 10.97 1.86 -5.88
C ASN A 114 10.61 1.82 -7.38
N LEU A 115 10.11 0.70 -7.90
CA LEU A 115 9.59 0.64 -9.28
C LEU A 115 8.35 1.54 -9.50
N VAL A 116 7.63 1.88 -8.46
CA VAL A 116 6.47 2.77 -8.51
C VAL A 116 6.71 4.11 -7.80
N SER A 117 7.96 4.43 -7.45
CA SER A 117 8.31 5.66 -6.71
C SER A 117 7.90 6.93 -7.44
N ASP A 118 8.03 7.00 -8.77
CA ASP A 118 7.62 8.15 -9.58
C ASP A 118 6.10 8.39 -9.51
N GLN A 119 5.31 7.34 -9.25
CA GLN A 119 3.85 7.44 -9.15
C GLN A 119 3.38 7.72 -7.73
N THR A 120 4.09 7.18 -6.75
CA THR A 120 3.73 7.28 -5.33
C THR A 120 4.36 8.49 -4.64
N GLY A 121 5.53 8.94 -5.11
CA GLY A 121 6.37 9.91 -4.43
C GLY A 121 7.03 9.35 -3.17
N VAL A 122 7.10 8.02 -3.05
CA VAL A 122 7.68 7.31 -1.91
C VAL A 122 8.91 6.54 -2.37
N THR A 123 10.01 6.69 -1.65
CA THR A 123 11.21 5.87 -1.82
C THR A 123 11.35 4.87 -0.69
N ALA A 124 11.90 3.71 -0.98
CA ALA A 124 12.08 2.64 -0.02
C ALA A 124 13.55 2.24 0.08
N THR A 125 14.02 1.99 1.29
CA THR A 125 15.36 1.45 1.58
C THR A 125 15.23 0.26 2.51
N ALA A 126 16.03 -0.79 2.26
CA ALA A 126 16.18 -1.89 3.20
C ALA A 126 17.05 -1.41 4.37
N ASN A 127 16.60 -1.60 5.59
CA ASN A 127 17.39 -1.30 6.79
C ASN A 127 18.37 -2.44 7.07
N THR A 128 19.38 -2.17 7.91
CA THR A 128 20.29 -3.17 8.46
C THR A 128 19.52 -4.31 9.11
N THR A 129 19.75 -5.54 8.66
CA THR A 129 19.19 -6.72 9.30
C THR A 129 19.99 -7.06 10.54
N GLN A 130 19.34 -7.31 11.66
CA GLN A 130 19.96 -7.53 12.97
C GLN A 130 19.47 -8.84 13.59
N VAL A 131 20.37 -9.57 14.22
CA VAL A 131 20.09 -10.79 14.99
C VAL A 131 20.91 -10.77 16.27
N THR A 132 20.26 -10.64 17.41
CA THR A 132 20.91 -10.80 18.71
C THR A 132 21.04 -12.28 19.05
N SER A 133 22.24 -12.72 19.44
CA SER A 133 22.45 -14.09 19.91
C SER A 133 21.79 -14.30 21.27
N SER A 134 21.41 -15.55 21.57
CA SER A 134 21.23 -15.97 22.97
C SER A 134 22.61 -16.15 23.62
N ASP A 135 22.59 -16.46 24.91
CA ASP A 135 23.82 -16.61 25.72
C ASP A 135 24.77 -17.67 25.14
N VAL A 136 26.01 -17.30 25.01
CA VAL A 136 27.11 -18.18 24.62
C VAL A 136 27.72 -18.78 25.89
N SER A 137 27.98 -20.08 25.91
CA SER A 137 28.59 -20.75 27.05
C SER A 137 30.11 -20.59 27.08
N ALA A 138 30.67 -20.28 28.25
CA ALA A 138 32.11 -20.18 28.42
C ALA A 138 32.81 -21.53 28.12
N ASP A 139 34.08 -21.43 27.71
CA ASP A 139 34.99 -22.58 27.49
C ASP A 139 34.40 -23.70 26.63
N THR A 140 33.53 -23.36 25.70
CA THR A 140 32.87 -24.30 24.80
C THR A 140 33.07 -23.86 23.35
N ALA A 141 33.72 -24.69 22.54
CA ALA A 141 33.85 -24.43 21.11
C ALA A 141 32.47 -24.28 20.43
N GLY A 142 32.37 -23.35 19.49
CA GLY A 142 31.14 -23.12 18.76
C GLY A 142 31.33 -23.26 17.24
N ASN A 143 30.26 -23.60 16.57
CA ASN A 143 30.19 -23.59 15.12
C ASN A 143 28.76 -23.34 14.62
N ALA A 144 28.64 -22.77 13.47
CA ALA A 144 27.39 -22.65 12.70
C ALA A 144 27.71 -22.32 11.23
N THR A 145 26.67 -22.26 10.41
CA THR A 145 26.79 -21.61 9.10
C THR A 145 26.08 -20.27 9.14
N VAL A 146 26.70 -19.26 8.57
CA VAL A 146 26.08 -17.95 8.35
C VAL A 146 26.08 -17.67 6.85
N ASN A 147 24.90 -17.47 6.29
CA ASN A 147 24.70 -17.29 4.85
C ASN A 147 25.38 -18.40 4.02
N GLY A 148 25.35 -19.63 4.51
CA GLY A 148 25.95 -20.81 3.85
C GLY A 148 27.45 -20.97 4.07
N VAL A 149 28.12 -20.04 4.77
CA VAL A 149 29.56 -20.11 5.09
C VAL A 149 29.75 -20.71 6.49
N SER A 150 30.56 -21.76 6.59
CA SER A 150 30.88 -22.38 7.89
C SER A 150 31.78 -21.47 8.71
N ILE A 151 31.38 -21.21 9.94
CA ILE A 151 32.11 -20.45 10.95
C ILE A 151 32.35 -21.38 12.14
N SER A 152 33.54 -21.37 12.68
CA SER A 152 33.88 -22.11 13.89
C SER A 152 34.89 -21.33 14.73
N PHE A 153 34.76 -21.41 16.05
CA PHE A 153 35.67 -20.81 17.01
C PHE A 153 36.00 -21.80 18.12
N ALA A 154 37.18 -21.65 18.67
CA ALA A 154 37.69 -22.54 19.70
C ALA A 154 37.00 -22.27 21.06
N ALA A 155 37.12 -23.20 21.99
CA ALA A 155 36.80 -22.98 23.38
C ALA A 155 37.74 -21.93 23.99
N GLY A 156 37.17 -21.05 24.82
CA GLY A 156 37.94 -20.13 25.67
C GLY A 156 38.82 -20.87 26.68
N THR A 157 39.68 -20.16 27.36
CA THR A 157 40.62 -20.70 28.31
C THR A 157 40.53 -20.03 29.69
N THR A 158 39.79 -18.91 29.78
CA THR A 158 39.71 -18.12 31.00
C THR A 158 38.48 -18.44 31.89
N GLY A 159 37.58 -19.29 31.43
CA GLY A 159 36.34 -19.59 32.15
C GLY A 159 35.29 -18.49 32.09
N THR A 160 35.44 -17.55 31.17
CA THR A 160 34.52 -16.41 31.01
C THR A 160 33.72 -16.46 29.71
N THR A 161 32.45 -16.05 29.77
CA THR A 161 31.61 -15.89 28.58
C THR A 161 32.09 -14.77 27.67
N SER A 162 32.65 -13.69 28.23
CA SER A 162 33.17 -12.55 27.51
C SER A 162 34.31 -12.92 26.54
N GLU A 163 35.27 -13.83 26.98
CA GLU A 163 36.26 -14.38 26.09
C GLU A 163 35.62 -15.18 24.94
N GLN A 164 34.63 -16.02 25.27
CA GLN A 164 33.95 -16.86 24.28
C GLN A 164 33.17 -16.04 23.25
N VAL A 165 32.50 -14.98 23.70
CA VAL A 165 31.83 -14.00 22.79
C VAL A 165 32.83 -13.31 21.89
N SER A 166 33.99 -12.90 22.43
CA SER A 166 35.06 -12.28 21.62
C SER A 166 35.55 -13.22 20.53
N LEU A 167 35.78 -14.50 20.87
CA LEU A 167 36.22 -15.51 19.90
C LEU A 167 35.16 -15.76 18.80
N ALA A 168 33.87 -15.76 19.18
CA ALA A 168 32.78 -15.87 18.21
C ALA A 168 32.74 -14.67 17.27
N VAL A 169 32.78 -13.45 17.81
CA VAL A 169 32.77 -12.20 17.03
C VAL A 169 33.98 -12.12 16.07
N ASP A 170 35.16 -12.46 16.53
CA ASP A 170 36.37 -12.49 15.69
C ASP A 170 36.25 -13.50 14.54
N ALA A 171 35.71 -14.69 14.83
CA ALA A 171 35.54 -15.73 13.81
C ALA A 171 34.46 -15.33 12.76
N ILE A 172 33.41 -14.66 13.15
CA ILE A 172 32.35 -14.15 12.26
C ILE A 172 32.94 -13.03 11.39
N ASN A 173 33.62 -12.05 12.02
CA ASN A 173 34.18 -10.91 11.33
C ASN A 173 35.31 -11.30 10.37
N ALA A 174 36.06 -12.37 10.65
CA ALA A 174 37.04 -12.93 9.70
C ALA A 174 36.40 -13.47 8.40
N LYS A 175 35.08 -13.70 8.39
CA LYS A 175 34.29 -14.21 7.24
C LYS A 175 33.35 -13.18 6.63
N THR A 176 33.32 -11.93 7.09
CA THR A 176 32.42 -10.88 6.62
C THR A 176 32.40 -10.73 5.11
N ALA A 177 33.57 -10.78 4.45
CA ALA A 177 33.65 -10.68 2.99
C ALA A 177 32.94 -11.82 2.24
N GLN A 178 32.72 -12.97 2.90
CA GLN A 178 32.03 -14.14 2.32
C GLN A 178 30.55 -14.18 2.70
N THR A 179 30.24 -13.78 3.93
CA THR A 179 28.87 -13.82 4.50
C THR A 179 28.09 -12.56 4.23
N GLY A 180 28.75 -11.41 4.13
CA GLY A 180 28.13 -10.08 4.15
C GLY A 180 27.60 -9.68 5.53
N VAL A 181 27.97 -10.41 6.58
CA VAL A 181 27.52 -10.19 7.95
C VAL A 181 28.73 -9.83 8.81
N THR A 182 28.55 -8.82 9.66
CA THR A 182 29.47 -8.45 10.73
C THR A 182 28.89 -8.84 12.09
N ALA A 183 29.72 -8.93 13.10
CA ALA A 183 29.29 -9.16 14.47
C ALA A 183 29.87 -8.09 15.39
N LYS A 184 29.09 -7.68 16.38
CA LYS A 184 29.53 -6.80 17.48
C LYS A 184 29.13 -7.39 18.83
N ILE A 185 29.90 -7.11 19.85
CA ILE A 185 29.61 -7.51 21.24
C ILE A 185 28.47 -6.61 21.76
N VAL A 186 27.44 -7.21 22.35
CA VAL A 186 26.33 -6.50 23.01
C VAL A 186 26.57 -6.45 24.51
N ASP A 187 26.94 -7.59 25.10
CA ASP A 187 27.30 -7.72 26.52
C ASP A 187 28.30 -8.89 26.74
N ASP A 188 28.54 -9.27 28.00
CA ASP A 188 29.52 -10.27 28.35
C ASP A 188 29.19 -11.71 27.88
N ASN A 189 27.97 -11.97 27.42
CA ASN A 189 27.50 -13.30 27.01
C ASN A 189 26.76 -13.31 25.69
N GLN A 190 26.57 -12.14 25.06
CA GLN A 190 25.82 -12.00 23.82
C GLN A 190 26.55 -11.14 22.79
N TYR A 191 26.31 -11.43 21.53
CA TYR A 191 26.72 -10.63 20.39
C TYR A 191 25.55 -10.43 19.43
N GLU A 192 25.68 -9.49 18.54
CA GLU A 192 24.71 -9.18 17.50
C GLU A 192 25.33 -9.37 16.10
N LEU A 193 24.59 -10.05 15.24
CA LEU A 193 24.91 -10.15 13.82
C LEU A 193 24.24 -9.01 13.08
N LEU A 194 24.96 -8.36 12.17
CA LEU A 194 24.49 -7.22 11.40
C LEU A 194 24.78 -7.44 9.90
N ALA A 195 23.77 -7.24 9.08
CA ALA A 195 23.90 -7.12 7.63
C ALA A 195 23.50 -5.71 7.23
N GLU A 196 24.50 -4.83 7.03
CA GLU A 196 24.30 -3.40 6.78
C GLU A 196 23.55 -3.10 5.47
N ASP A 197 23.64 -4.01 4.50
CA ASP A 197 22.97 -3.89 3.21
C ASP A 197 21.52 -4.38 3.20
N GLY A 198 20.99 -4.81 4.36
CA GLY A 198 19.61 -5.27 4.51
C GLY A 198 19.33 -6.66 3.95
N ARG A 199 20.38 -7.44 3.60
CA ARG A 199 20.23 -8.85 3.21
C ARG A 199 19.65 -9.69 4.33
N ASN A 200 19.03 -10.79 4.01
CA ASN A 200 18.63 -11.79 4.99
C ASN A 200 19.87 -12.40 5.67
N ILE A 201 19.76 -12.65 6.97
CA ILE A 201 20.76 -13.40 7.73
C ILE A 201 20.25 -14.82 7.93
N VAL A 202 20.89 -15.78 7.29
CA VAL A 202 20.57 -17.21 7.41
C VAL A 202 21.58 -17.85 8.35
N VAL A 203 21.13 -18.24 9.54
CA VAL A 203 21.94 -19.03 10.47
C VAL A 203 21.51 -20.48 10.35
N GLY A 204 22.43 -21.36 10.01
CA GLY A 204 22.17 -22.80 10.00
C GLY A 204 22.66 -23.45 11.27
N SER A 205 22.13 -24.65 11.54
CA SER A 205 22.32 -25.37 12.78
C SER A 205 23.79 -25.48 13.20
N GLY A 206 24.03 -25.24 14.49
CA GLY A 206 25.36 -25.24 15.09
C GLY A 206 25.35 -25.53 16.56
N THR A 207 26.51 -25.47 17.18
CA THR A 207 26.68 -25.64 18.63
C THR A 207 27.32 -24.41 19.24
N ASN A 208 26.82 -24.00 20.39
CA ASN A 208 27.31 -22.83 21.14
C ASN A 208 27.52 -21.56 20.31
N PHE A 209 26.71 -21.37 19.28
CA PHE A 209 26.76 -20.20 18.41
C PHE A 209 25.86 -19.08 18.91
N GLY A 210 24.86 -19.37 19.72
CA GLY A 210 23.93 -18.41 20.30
C GLY A 210 22.82 -17.95 19.37
N ALA A 211 23.07 -17.85 18.06
CA ALA A 211 22.02 -17.49 17.11
C ALA A 211 21.18 -18.72 16.71
N ALA A 212 19.87 -18.55 16.62
CA ALA A 212 18.93 -19.62 16.28
C ALA A 212 19.12 -20.07 14.81
N ASP A 213 18.89 -21.36 14.54
CA ASP A 213 18.79 -21.89 13.19
C ASP A 213 17.53 -21.35 12.52
N ALA A 214 17.68 -20.25 11.82
CA ALA A 214 16.59 -19.51 11.18
C ALA A 214 17.07 -18.57 10.09
N THR A 215 16.15 -18.11 9.27
CA THR A 215 16.35 -16.95 8.40
C THR A 215 15.71 -15.73 9.05
N THR A 216 16.51 -14.71 9.30
CA THR A 216 16.04 -13.41 9.77
C THR A 216 15.95 -12.46 8.61
N PHE A 217 14.82 -11.81 8.47
CA PHE A 217 14.54 -10.83 7.44
C PHE A 217 14.75 -9.42 7.99
N GLY A 218 15.09 -8.48 7.10
CA GLY A 218 15.22 -7.08 7.45
C GLY A 218 13.87 -6.35 7.50
N THR A 219 13.96 -5.07 7.81
CA THR A 219 12.83 -4.12 7.76
C THR A 219 13.02 -3.19 6.57
N VAL A 220 11.93 -2.55 6.13
CA VAL A 220 11.93 -1.59 5.03
C VAL A 220 11.55 -0.22 5.56
N LYS A 221 12.36 0.79 5.25
CA LYS A 221 12.06 2.19 5.54
C LYS A 221 11.51 2.85 4.29
N LEU A 222 10.37 3.52 4.45
CA LEU A 222 9.76 4.40 3.45
C LEU A 222 10.04 5.85 3.80
N GLU A 223 10.34 6.65 2.79
CA GLU A 223 10.50 8.09 2.91
C GLU A 223 9.70 8.81 1.83
N SER A 224 9.04 9.91 2.21
CA SER A 224 8.29 10.77 1.30
C SER A 224 8.33 12.22 1.77
N GLY A 225 8.25 13.16 0.86
CA GLY A 225 8.07 14.57 1.19
C GLY A 225 6.63 14.96 1.55
N GLY A 226 5.71 14.00 1.57
CA GLY A 226 4.32 14.17 1.98
C GLY A 226 3.82 12.93 2.70
N PRO A 227 2.58 12.93 3.21
CA PRO A 227 2.01 11.78 3.89
C PRO A 227 2.10 10.51 3.04
N ILE A 228 2.37 9.38 3.69
CA ILE A 228 2.40 8.05 3.07
C ILE A 228 1.11 7.35 3.46
N GLU A 229 0.19 7.18 2.53
CA GLU A 229 -1.02 6.38 2.73
C GLU A 229 -0.73 4.93 2.35
N ILE A 230 -0.81 4.03 3.32
CA ILE A 230 -0.66 2.59 3.12
C ILE A 230 -2.02 1.94 3.18
N SER A 231 -2.35 1.17 2.16
CA SER A 231 -3.57 0.37 2.06
C SER A 231 -3.27 -0.95 1.34
N THR A 232 -4.27 -1.80 1.20
CA THR A 232 -4.13 -3.11 0.55
C THR A 232 -5.36 -3.47 -0.24
N GLN A 233 -5.20 -4.30 -1.26
CA GLN A 233 -6.31 -4.95 -1.97
C GLN A 233 -6.66 -6.31 -1.33
N ASP A 234 -5.72 -6.91 -0.57
CA ASP A 234 -5.93 -8.14 0.18
C ASP A 234 -5.60 -7.92 1.68
N PRO A 235 -6.63 -7.76 2.55
CA PRO A 235 -6.41 -7.53 3.98
C PRO A 235 -5.65 -8.64 4.70
N THR A 236 -5.55 -9.85 4.13
CA THR A 236 -4.84 -10.99 4.73
C THR A 236 -3.36 -11.01 4.34
N ALA A 237 -2.99 -10.35 3.27
CA ALA A 237 -1.64 -10.38 2.70
C ALA A 237 -0.79 -9.14 3.05
N ILE A 238 -1.38 -8.07 3.60
CA ILE A 238 -0.63 -6.85 3.98
C ILE A 238 0.51 -7.16 4.97
N SER A 239 0.32 -8.12 5.87
CA SER A 239 1.34 -8.55 6.84
C SER A 239 2.64 -9.04 6.18
N ASN A 240 2.59 -9.52 4.92
CA ASN A 240 3.78 -9.93 4.18
C ASN A 240 4.71 -8.75 3.90
N SER A 241 4.18 -7.53 3.83
CA SER A 241 4.94 -6.30 3.64
C SER A 241 5.57 -5.76 4.92
N GLY A 242 5.18 -6.26 6.08
CA GLY A 242 5.54 -5.72 7.39
C GLY A 242 4.92 -4.36 7.70
N PHE A 243 4.08 -3.80 6.84
CA PHE A 243 3.39 -2.54 7.09
C PHE A 243 1.96 -2.76 7.55
N GLU A 244 1.47 -1.82 8.34
CA GLU A 244 0.06 -1.75 8.69
C GLU A 244 -0.68 -0.73 7.82
N VAL A 245 -1.98 -0.96 7.62
CA VAL A 245 -2.84 -0.01 6.90
C VAL A 245 -2.99 1.27 7.72
N GLY A 246 -2.70 2.42 7.10
CA GLY A 246 -2.78 3.69 7.78
C GLY A 246 -2.15 4.83 7.00
N THR A 247 -2.12 6.02 7.59
CA THR A 247 -1.43 7.18 7.07
C THR A 247 -0.24 7.49 7.97
N TYR A 248 0.94 7.48 7.40
CA TYR A 248 2.20 7.75 8.06
C TYR A 248 2.69 9.13 7.64
N GLY A 249 3.28 9.88 8.57
CA GLY A 249 3.64 11.25 8.32
C GLY A 249 2.39 12.12 8.20
N GLY A 250 1.96 12.74 9.28
CA GLY A 250 0.75 13.58 9.32
C GLY A 250 0.91 14.86 8.49
N SER A 251 -0.15 15.67 8.42
CA SER A 251 -0.19 16.94 7.66
C SER A 251 0.81 18.01 8.13
N GLN A 252 1.69 17.67 9.07
CA GLN A 252 2.76 18.54 9.59
C GLN A 252 4.16 17.97 9.31
N ASP A 253 4.26 16.74 8.79
CA ASP A 253 5.50 16.08 8.48
C ASP A 253 5.87 16.36 7.01
N GLY A 254 7.02 16.89 6.82
CA GLY A 254 7.54 17.42 5.57
C GLY A 254 7.73 18.93 5.66
N GLN A 255 8.90 19.39 5.22
CA GLN A 255 9.18 20.82 5.19
C GLN A 255 8.19 21.50 4.25
N GLN A 256 7.33 22.33 4.81
CA GLN A 256 6.42 23.12 3.99
C GLN A 256 7.24 24.13 3.18
N LEU A 257 6.86 24.35 1.91
CA LEU A 257 7.53 25.35 1.06
C LEU A 257 7.69 26.72 1.71
N LYS A 258 6.82 27.09 2.67
CA LYS A 258 6.90 28.34 3.42
C LYS A 258 7.97 28.35 4.51
N ASP A 259 8.43 27.19 4.95
CA ASP A 259 9.36 27.02 6.08
C ASP A 259 10.76 26.57 5.60
N ILE A 260 11.00 26.65 4.27
CA ILE A 260 12.29 26.33 3.67
C ILE A 260 13.33 27.37 4.10
N ASP A 261 14.40 26.91 4.75
CA ASP A 261 15.58 27.69 5.08
C ASP A 261 16.78 27.25 4.21
N ILE A 262 17.20 28.12 3.33
CA ILE A 262 18.36 27.90 2.43
C ILE A 262 19.63 28.55 2.94
N SER A 263 19.67 28.99 4.20
CA SER A 263 20.85 29.65 4.79
C SER A 263 22.00 28.70 5.08
N THR A 264 21.73 27.38 5.09
CA THR A 264 22.72 26.34 5.30
C THR A 264 22.79 25.39 4.09
N ALA A 265 23.92 24.70 3.90
CA ALA A 265 24.07 23.72 2.82
C ALA A 265 23.05 22.55 2.98
N ALA A 266 22.84 22.08 4.20
CA ALA A 266 21.85 21.05 4.50
C ALA A 266 20.43 21.54 4.22
N GLY A 267 20.07 22.74 4.66
CA GLY A 267 18.75 23.33 4.38
C GLY A 267 18.50 23.58 2.90
N ALA A 268 19.56 23.86 2.11
CA ALA A 268 19.44 23.96 0.65
C ALA A 268 19.18 22.58 -0.01
N GLU A 269 19.78 21.52 0.48
CA GLU A 269 19.56 20.15 0.02
C GLU A 269 18.14 19.66 0.36
N ASP A 270 17.68 19.94 1.57
CA ASP A 270 16.29 19.70 2.00
C ASP A 270 15.28 20.51 1.18
N ALA A 271 15.61 21.76 0.84
CA ALA A 271 14.80 22.62 0.00
C ALA A 271 14.59 22.03 -1.41
N ILE A 272 15.64 21.50 -2.03
CA ILE A 272 15.57 20.83 -3.34
C ILE A 272 14.60 19.65 -3.25
N THR A 273 14.76 18.81 -2.23
CA THR A 273 13.89 17.66 -2.01
C THR A 273 12.43 18.07 -1.78
N ALA A 274 12.19 19.11 -0.99
CA ALA A 274 10.85 19.62 -0.73
C ALA A 274 10.18 20.19 -2.00
N ILE A 275 10.95 20.90 -2.84
CA ILE A 275 10.47 21.44 -4.12
C ILE A 275 10.15 20.32 -5.10
N ASP A 276 11.01 19.32 -5.24
CA ASP A 276 10.77 18.17 -6.12
C ASP A 276 9.51 17.40 -5.69
N ASN A 277 9.32 17.21 -4.41
CA ASN A 277 8.13 16.58 -3.87
C ASN A 277 6.86 17.40 -4.13
N ALA A 278 6.92 18.72 -3.99
CA ALA A 278 5.80 19.61 -4.29
C ALA A 278 5.45 19.57 -5.80
N ILE A 279 6.45 19.55 -6.68
CA ILE A 279 6.23 19.42 -8.13
C ILE A 279 5.57 18.08 -8.45
N ASN A 280 6.06 16.99 -7.87
CA ASN A 280 5.48 15.66 -8.05
C ASN A 280 4.04 15.58 -7.52
N GLN A 281 3.73 16.23 -6.40
CA GLN A 281 2.38 16.30 -5.86
C GLN A 281 1.43 17.07 -6.81
N VAL A 282 1.87 18.22 -7.32
CA VAL A 282 1.09 18.99 -8.30
C VAL A 282 0.87 18.18 -9.58
N ALA A 283 1.89 17.48 -10.07
CA ALA A 283 1.77 16.62 -11.26
C ALA A 283 0.76 15.49 -11.05
N ARG A 284 0.75 14.84 -9.89
CA ARG A 284 -0.25 13.82 -9.54
C ARG A 284 -1.68 14.38 -9.50
N GLU A 285 -1.86 15.55 -8.87
CA GLU A 285 -3.20 16.17 -8.83
C GLU A 285 -3.65 16.60 -10.22
N GLN A 286 -2.76 17.10 -11.08
CA GLN A 286 -3.09 17.38 -12.48
C GLN A 286 -3.49 16.14 -13.25
N ALA A 287 -2.77 15.02 -13.08
CA ALA A 287 -3.12 13.74 -13.70
C ALA A 287 -4.50 13.24 -13.24
N LYS A 288 -4.79 13.34 -11.94
CA LYS A 288 -6.09 12.98 -11.35
C LYS A 288 -7.22 13.85 -11.89
N LEU A 289 -7.00 15.16 -11.98
CA LEU A 289 -7.97 16.08 -12.58
C LEU A 289 -8.19 15.77 -14.07
N GLY A 290 -7.13 15.43 -14.82
CA GLY A 290 -7.23 15.00 -16.22
C GLY A 290 -8.04 13.71 -16.37
N ALA A 291 -7.84 12.74 -15.50
CA ALA A 291 -8.64 11.52 -15.48
C ALA A 291 -10.13 11.80 -15.16
N ILE A 292 -10.41 12.71 -14.25
CA ILE A 292 -11.78 13.14 -13.93
C ILE A 292 -12.41 13.87 -15.13
N GLN A 293 -11.68 14.75 -15.80
CA GLN A 293 -12.16 15.43 -17.03
C GLN A 293 -12.53 14.42 -18.11
N ASN A 294 -11.67 13.46 -18.40
CA ASN A 294 -11.96 12.40 -19.37
C ASN A 294 -13.22 11.59 -18.99
N ARG A 295 -13.41 11.31 -17.70
CA ARG A 295 -14.63 10.64 -17.23
C ARG A 295 -15.87 11.51 -17.43
N PHE A 296 -15.79 12.80 -17.17
CA PHE A 296 -16.90 13.73 -17.41
C PHE A 296 -17.22 13.86 -18.89
N GLU A 297 -16.23 13.97 -19.76
CA GLU A 297 -16.44 14.03 -21.21
C GLU A 297 -17.13 12.77 -21.74
N ASN A 298 -16.69 11.59 -21.30
CA ASN A 298 -17.34 10.33 -21.63
C ASN A 298 -18.78 10.24 -21.08
N THR A 299 -19.02 10.74 -19.86
CA THR A 299 -20.36 10.77 -19.27
C THR A 299 -21.27 11.73 -20.03
N ILE A 300 -20.78 12.92 -20.39
CA ILE A 300 -21.53 13.91 -21.19
C ILE A 300 -21.87 13.33 -22.56
N SER A 301 -20.89 12.69 -23.22
CA SER A 301 -21.13 12.03 -24.52
C SER A 301 -22.18 10.93 -24.44
N ASN A 302 -22.10 10.07 -23.44
CA ASN A 302 -23.10 9.02 -23.20
C ASN A 302 -24.50 9.60 -22.89
N ASN A 303 -24.56 10.67 -22.09
CA ASN A 303 -25.82 11.33 -21.79
C ASN A 303 -26.42 12.03 -23.03
N ALA A 304 -25.58 12.62 -23.90
CA ALA A 304 -26.03 13.20 -25.15
C ALA A 304 -26.65 12.13 -26.07
N VAL A 305 -25.99 10.98 -26.24
CA VAL A 305 -26.52 9.84 -27.01
C VAL A 305 -27.82 9.30 -26.39
N ASN A 306 -27.88 9.17 -25.09
CA ASN A 306 -29.11 8.74 -24.41
C ASN A 306 -30.24 9.73 -24.60
N SER A 307 -29.97 11.05 -24.53
CA SER A 307 -30.96 12.10 -24.78
C SER A 307 -31.47 12.08 -26.22
N GLU A 308 -30.57 11.87 -27.19
CA GLU A 308 -30.93 11.73 -28.59
C GLU A 308 -31.81 10.47 -28.82
N ASN A 309 -31.43 9.33 -28.26
CA ASN A 309 -32.19 8.09 -28.36
C ASN A 309 -33.60 8.23 -27.72
N LEU A 310 -33.69 8.89 -26.55
CA LEU A 310 -34.97 9.17 -25.89
C LEU A 310 -35.83 10.14 -26.71
N SER A 311 -35.22 11.17 -27.31
CA SER A 311 -35.92 12.10 -28.22
C SER A 311 -36.44 11.38 -29.44
N ALA A 312 -35.61 10.54 -30.08
CA ALA A 312 -36.00 9.72 -31.23
C ALA A 312 -37.09 8.73 -30.89
N ALA A 313 -37.04 8.09 -29.71
CA ALA A 313 -38.08 7.19 -29.22
C ALA A 313 -39.42 7.93 -28.97
N ASN A 314 -39.35 9.12 -28.36
CA ASN A 314 -40.51 9.98 -28.12
C ASN A 314 -41.15 10.43 -29.48
N SER A 315 -40.30 10.81 -30.42
CA SER A 315 -40.76 11.19 -31.79
C SER A 315 -41.50 10.01 -32.46
N ARG A 316 -40.92 8.80 -32.43
CA ARG A 316 -41.55 7.61 -33.01
C ARG A 316 -42.91 7.29 -32.39
N ILE A 317 -43.03 7.44 -31.09
CA ILE A 317 -44.31 7.21 -30.41
C ILE A 317 -45.33 8.28 -30.84
N ARG A 318 -44.94 9.54 -30.83
CA ARG A 318 -45.82 10.66 -31.20
C ARG A 318 -46.22 10.62 -32.67
N ASP A 319 -45.27 10.34 -33.58
CA ASP A 319 -45.52 10.25 -35.02
C ASP A 319 -46.37 9.03 -35.37
N ALA A 320 -46.23 7.89 -34.64
CA ALA A 320 -47.08 6.73 -34.80
C ALA A 320 -48.55 7.04 -34.35
N ASP A 321 -48.70 7.74 -33.23
CA ASP A 321 -50.03 8.18 -32.78
C ASP A 321 -50.69 9.19 -33.76
N PHE A 322 -49.89 10.12 -34.27
CA PHE A 322 -50.40 11.09 -35.24
C PHE A 322 -50.83 10.42 -36.57
N ALA A 323 -50.07 9.46 -37.07
CA ALA A 323 -50.43 8.68 -38.27
C ALA A 323 -51.71 7.85 -38.05
N THR A 324 -51.87 7.25 -36.86
CA THR A 324 -53.08 6.50 -36.50
C THR A 324 -54.29 7.42 -36.42
N GLU A 325 -54.14 8.59 -35.80
CA GLU A 325 -55.21 9.58 -35.64
C GLU A 325 -55.63 10.19 -36.97
N THR A 326 -54.69 10.54 -37.87
CA THR A 326 -55.01 11.04 -39.20
C THR A 326 -55.69 10.00 -40.08
N ALA A 327 -55.31 8.70 -39.94
CA ALA A 327 -56.01 7.62 -40.64
C ALA A 327 -57.42 7.42 -40.09
N ALA A 328 -57.61 7.54 -38.80
CA ALA A 328 -58.94 7.49 -38.16
C ALA A 328 -59.83 8.66 -38.58
N LEU A 329 -59.29 9.87 -38.62
CA LEU A 329 -59.98 11.06 -39.05
C LEU A 329 -60.40 10.94 -40.53
N SER A 330 -59.49 10.52 -41.42
CA SER A 330 -59.80 10.29 -42.82
C SER A 330 -60.87 9.26 -43.02
N ARG A 331 -60.85 8.14 -42.26
CA ARG A 331 -61.90 7.12 -42.30
C ARG A 331 -63.24 7.66 -41.83
N ALA A 332 -63.24 8.47 -40.78
CA ALA A 332 -64.48 9.10 -40.27
C ALA A 332 -65.09 10.07 -41.32
N GLN A 333 -64.26 10.85 -41.97
CA GLN A 333 -64.69 11.78 -43.05
C GLN A 333 -65.27 11.03 -44.25
N VAL A 334 -64.64 9.93 -44.71
CA VAL A 334 -65.15 9.11 -45.80
C VAL A 334 -66.45 8.44 -45.43
N LEU A 335 -66.57 7.89 -44.19
CA LEU A 335 -67.82 7.30 -43.72
C LEU A 335 -68.92 8.33 -43.59
N GLN A 336 -68.66 9.53 -43.12
CA GLN A 336 -69.61 10.62 -43.08
C GLN A 336 -70.10 11.00 -44.49
N GLN A 337 -69.21 11.13 -45.46
CA GLN A 337 -69.58 11.47 -46.82
C GLN A 337 -70.34 10.36 -47.51
N ALA A 338 -69.93 9.09 -47.29
CA ALA A 338 -70.67 7.95 -47.80
C ALA A 338 -72.08 7.83 -47.15
N GLY A 339 -72.18 8.07 -45.84
CA GLY A 339 -73.47 8.06 -45.11
C GLY A 339 -74.41 9.12 -45.62
N ILE A 340 -73.96 10.35 -45.88
CA ILE A 340 -74.79 11.41 -46.47
C ILE A 340 -75.21 11.02 -47.87
N SER A 341 -74.36 10.46 -48.67
CA SER A 341 -74.73 10.00 -50.04
C SER A 341 -75.76 8.88 -50.02
N VAL A 342 -75.60 7.87 -49.15
CA VAL A 342 -76.56 6.76 -48.99
C VAL A 342 -77.89 7.28 -48.47
N LEU A 343 -77.87 8.19 -47.51
CA LEU A 343 -79.14 8.82 -46.97
C LEU A 343 -79.86 9.65 -48.07
N SER A 344 -79.09 10.39 -48.87
CA SER A 344 -79.63 11.11 -50.03
C SER A 344 -80.31 10.14 -51.01
N GLN A 345 -79.62 9.04 -51.30
CA GLN A 345 -80.09 8.03 -52.23
C GLN A 345 -81.34 7.24 -51.67
N ALA A 346 -81.37 6.99 -50.36
CA ALA A 346 -82.45 6.36 -49.68
C ALA A 346 -83.72 7.26 -49.67
N ASN A 347 -83.51 8.57 -49.49
CA ASN A 347 -84.64 9.53 -49.53
C ASN A 347 -85.14 9.78 -50.96
N ALA A 348 -84.37 9.56 -52.02
CA ALA A 348 -84.81 9.68 -53.41
C ALA A 348 -85.68 8.46 -53.87
N ARG A 349 -85.50 7.28 -53.27
CA ARG A 349 -86.29 6.09 -53.64
C ARG A 349 -87.77 6.20 -53.44
N PRO A 350 -88.33 6.71 -52.33
CA PRO A 350 -89.75 6.90 -52.20
C PRO A 350 -90.34 7.82 -53.26
N GLN A 351 -89.61 8.87 -53.63
CA GLN A 351 -90.06 9.80 -54.68
C GLN A 351 -90.13 9.15 -56.06
N GLN A 352 -89.24 8.22 -56.39
CA GLN A 352 -89.29 7.46 -57.62
C GLN A 352 -90.45 6.47 -57.65
N VAL A 353 -90.78 5.86 -56.52
CA VAL A 353 -91.98 4.98 -56.39
C VAL A 353 -93.27 5.79 -56.54
N LEU A 354 -93.28 7.02 -55.98
CA LEU A 354 -94.42 7.88 -56.14
C LEU A 354 -94.66 8.36 -57.59
N SER A 355 -93.55 8.57 -58.37
CA SER A 355 -93.67 8.96 -59.78
C SER A 355 -94.02 7.80 -60.71
N LEU A 356 -94.00 6.55 -60.27
CA LEU A 356 -94.46 5.39 -60.99
C LEU A 356 -95.90 5.03 -60.72
N LEU A 357 -96.53 5.67 -59.72
CA LEU A 357 -97.94 5.53 -59.33
C LEU A 357 -98.81 6.66 -59.85
N GLN A 358 -98.26 7.66 -60.54
CA GLN A 358 -98.97 8.73 -61.27
C GLN A 358 -98.88 8.46 -62.74
#